data_f443496f0e7650d455a01c53e173a5cf
#
_entry.id   f443496f0e7650d455a01c53e173a5cf
#
_cell.length_a   1.000
_cell.length_b   1.000
_cell.length_c   1.000
_cell.angle_alpha   90.00
_cell.angle_beta   90.00
_cell.angle_gamma   90.00
#
_symmetry.space_group_name_H-M   'P 1'
#
loop_
_entity.id
_entity.type
_entity.pdbx_description
1 polymer ?
#
loop_
_entity_poly.entity_id
_entity_poly.type
_entity_poly.pdbx_seq_one_letter_code
_entity_poly.pdbx_strand_id
1 'polypeptide(L)'
;MKKLTLIASLCSITFPFMAQSQDAPAATGWKNELQTGINFNQSSFSSNWKAGGVNAIAISGFINGKAELKKESYSWTNDLQLLYGNVQNETQGLRKTADRIFFDSRYGYKVSKHWSAFASVNFQTQFDAGYEYVKEKDAAGKETGIETATRISGFMSPGYLTQALGMEYKPVDYFSAQFGVGALRQSFVLDQTLYDVAGKDELYGVKRGDNMRNQMVFQFVANFDKEIMKNLVLKARYMGLADYEKINGQGIVHRLDVNITAKVNKYINVNLAGVLLYDYDQDADVQYSQVMALGILYTFGGSK
;
A
#
# COMPACT_ATOMS: atom_id res chain seq x y z
N MET A 1 45.53 -11.82 -6.56
CA MET A 1 44.61 -12.42 -5.60
C MET A 1 44.55 -11.50 -4.38
N LYS A 2 43.60 -10.57 -4.35
CA LYS A 2 43.36 -9.71 -3.17
C LYS A 2 42.14 -10.27 -2.45
N LYS A 3 42.34 -10.74 -1.22
CA LYS A 3 41.30 -11.25 -0.33
C LYS A 3 40.49 -10.04 0.16
N LEU A 4 39.20 -10.00 -0.19
CA LEU A 4 38.24 -9.04 0.34
C LEU A 4 37.73 -9.59 1.68
N THR A 5 38.22 -9.04 2.78
CA THR A 5 37.71 -9.36 4.12
C THR A 5 36.48 -8.49 4.37
N LEU A 6 35.33 -9.11 4.33
CA LEU A 6 34.03 -8.46 4.66
C LEU A 6 33.94 -8.36 6.19
N ILE A 7 34.17 -7.16 6.75
CA ILE A 7 33.92 -6.88 8.17
C ILE A 7 32.45 -6.45 8.28
N ALA A 8 31.60 -7.39 8.68
CA ALA A 8 30.23 -7.09 9.11
C ALA A 8 30.29 -6.50 10.52
N SER A 9 30.29 -5.18 10.62
CA SER A 9 30.12 -4.48 11.90
C SER A 9 28.63 -4.49 12.27
N LEU A 10 28.23 -5.47 13.08
CA LEU A 10 26.90 -5.57 13.65
C LEU A 10 26.81 -4.56 14.82
N CYS A 11 26.20 -3.40 14.55
CA CYS A 11 25.86 -2.44 15.61
C CYS A 11 24.68 -2.99 16.41
N SER A 12 24.97 -3.70 17.50
CA SER A 12 23.97 -4.15 18.47
C SER A 12 23.54 -2.98 19.36
N ILE A 13 22.40 -2.36 18.98
CA ILE A 13 21.69 -1.44 19.89
C ILE A 13 20.84 -2.31 20.82
N THR A 14 21.36 -2.57 22.02
CA THR A 14 20.62 -3.22 23.09
C THR A 14 19.74 -2.19 23.80
N PHE A 15 18.44 -2.20 23.50
CA PHE A 15 17.45 -1.59 24.39
C PHE A 15 17.05 -2.59 25.46
N PRO A 16 17.13 -2.27 26.75
CA PRO A 16 16.61 -3.12 27.81
C PRO A 16 15.08 -3.04 27.80
N PHE A 17 14.44 -4.05 27.30
CA PHE A 17 12.98 -4.19 27.38
C PHE A 17 12.63 -5.03 28.58
N MET A 18 12.08 -4.41 29.63
CA MET A 18 11.42 -5.13 30.73
C MET A 18 10.10 -5.71 30.22
N ALA A 19 10.09 -7.01 29.97
CA ALA A 19 8.87 -7.77 29.75
C ALA A 19 8.16 -7.97 31.09
N GLN A 20 7.11 -7.20 31.35
CA GLN A 20 6.12 -7.58 32.35
C GLN A 20 5.02 -8.41 31.69
N SER A 21 5.05 -9.71 31.94
CA SER A 21 3.90 -10.55 31.68
C SER A 21 2.88 -10.33 32.79
N GLN A 22 1.77 -9.68 32.48
CA GLN A 22 0.57 -9.69 33.30
C GLN A 22 -0.54 -10.41 32.55
N ASP A 23 -1.01 -11.53 33.07
CA ASP A 23 -2.29 -12.11 32.72
C ASP A 23 -3.38 -11.10 33.11
N ALA A 24 -3.94 -10.42 32.12
CA ALA A 24 -5.01 -9.45 32.33
C ALA A 24 -6.36 -10.04 31.92
N PRO A 25 -7.44 -9.77 32.68
CA PRO A 25 -8.80 -10.20 32.35
C PRO A 25 -9.20 -9.60 30.99
N ALA A 26 -10.15 -10.25 30.29
CA ALA A 26 -10.65 -9.87 28.97
C ALA A 26 -10.89 -8.37 28.89
N ALA A 27 -9.94 -7.65 28.32
CA ALA A 27 -9.87 -6.21 28.41
C ALA A 27 -10.97 -5.57 27.55
N THR A 28 -11.86 -4.83 28.19
CA THR A 28 -12.81 -3.87 27.60
C THR A 28 -12.07 -2.66 26.97
N GLY A 29 -10.82 -2.82 26.57
CA GLY A 29 -9.91 -1.78 26.11
C GLY A 29 -9.49 -1.91 24.65
N TRP A 30 -8.60 -1.02 24.24
CA TRP A 30 -7.96 -1.06 22.95
C TRP A 30 -7.05 -2.29 22.79
N LYS A 31 -7.19 -2.98 21.67
CA LYS A 31 -6.21 -3.96 21.21
C LYS A 31 -5.31 -3.30 20.19
N ASN A 32 -4.03 -3.21 20.49
CA ASN A 32 -3.04 -2.59 19.63
C ASN A 32 -2.08 -3.66 19.10
N GLU A 33 -1.78 -3.58 17.82
CA GLU A 33 -0.80 -4.40 17.15
C GLU A 33 0.09 -3.50 16.30
N LEU A 34 1.39 -3.68 16.39
CA LEU A 34 2.38 -3.00 15.56
C LEU A 34 3.25 -4.05 14.90
N GLN A 35 3.26 -4.06 13.59
CA GLN A 35 4.14 -4.90 12.78
C GLN A 35 5.13 -4.00 12.06
N THR A 36 6.41 -4.34 12.13
CA THR A 36 7.47 -3.70 11.35
C THR A 36 8.33 -4.75 10.71
N GLY A 37 8.88 -4.45 9.56
CA GLY A 37 9.74 -5.39 8.88
C GLY A 37 10.53 -4.76 7.75
N ILE A 38 11.50 -5.54 7.28
CA ILE A 38 12.34 -5.23 6.13
C ILE A 38 12.20 -6.39 5.15
N ASN A 39 11.96 -6.06 3.90
CA ASN A 39 12.00 -7.00 2.78
C ASN A 39 13.28 -6.79 2.00
N PHE A 40 13.89 -7.88 1.61
CA PHE A 40 15.13 -7.90 0.84
C PHE A 40 14.98 -8.81 -0.38
N ASN A 41 15.46 -8.34 -1.52
CA ASN A 41 15.53 -9.12 -2.74
C ASN A 41 16.87 -8.82 -3.43
N GLN A 42 17.58 -9.86 -3.90
CA GLN A 42 18.87 -9.72 -4.56
C GLN A 42 18.98 -10.68 -5.75
N SER A 43 19.51 -10.16 -6.84
CA SER A 43 20.05 -10.96 -7.95
C SER A 43 21.54 -10.66 -8.13
N SER A 44 22.35 -11.70 -8.34
CA SER A 44 23.79 -11.54 -8.53
C SER A 44 24.29 -12.54 -9.56
N PHE A 45 25.03 -12.04 -10.53
CA PHE A 45 25.58 -12.83 -11.64
C PHE A 45 27.09 -12.56 -11.74
N SER A 46 27.87 -13.59 -12.01
CA SER A 46 29.30 -13.43 -12.30
C SER A 46 29.50 -12.82 -13.69
N SER A 47 30.61 -12.13 -13.90
CA SER A 47 30.94 -11.48 -15.18
C SER A 47 31.03 -12.44 -16.37
N ASN A 48 31.25 -13.74 -16.13
CA ASN A 48 31.27 -14.79 -17.12
C ASN A 48 29.99 -15.59 -17.30
N TRP A 49 28.88 -15.17 -16.63
CA TRP A 49 27.57 -15.79 -16.77
C TRP A 49 26.98 -15.52 -18.17
N LYS A 50 26.72 -16.60 -18.95
CA LYS A 50 26.33 -16.50 -20.36
C LYS A 50 24.81 -16.39 -20.60
N ALA A 51 23.98 -16.73 -19.60
CA ALA A 51 22.53 -16.73 -19.75
C ALA A 51 21.90 -15.31 -19.61
N GLY A 52 22.71 -14.27 -19.40
CA GLY A 52 22.22 -12.91 -19.15
C GLY A 52 21.75 -12.70 -17.71
N GLY A 53 21.44 -11.48 -17.37
CA GLY A 53 20.98 -11.06 -16.04
C GLY A 53 21.56 -9.70 -15.66
N VAL A 54 20.95 -9.03 -14.68
CA VAL A 54 21.42 -7.77 -14.12
C VAL A 54 21.53 -7.90 -12.61
N ASN A 55 22.69 -7.53 -12.08
CA ASN A 55 22.87 -7.46 -10.63
C ASN A 55 21.96 -6.38 -10.05
N ALA A 56 21.15 -6.73 -9.06
CA ALA A 56 20.23 -5.82 -8.42
C ALA A 56 20.07 -6.15 -6.93
N ILE A 57 19.86 -5.11 -6.14
CA ILE A 57 19.50 -5.20 -4.72
C ILE A 57 18.27 -4.33 -4.51
N ALA A 58 17.21 -4.92 -3.99
CA ALA A 58 16.02 -4.20 -3.57
C ALA A 58 15.79 -4.35 -2.07
N ILE A 59 15.53 -3.21 -1.42
CA ILE A 59 15.24 -3.16 0.01
C ILE A 59 13.96 -2.34 0.19
N SER A 60 13.02 -2.84 0.99
CA SER A 60 11.86 -2.08 1.45
C SER A 60 11.64 -2.25 2.94
N GLY A 61 11.20 -1.17 3.60
CA GLY A 61 10.76 -1.18 4.98
C GLY A 61 9.27 -0.90 5.08
N PHE A 62 8.60 -1.49 6.08
CA PHE A 62 7.20 -1.22 6.35
C PHE A 62 6.91 -1.10 7.84
N ILE A 63 5.87 -0.34 8.15
CA ILE A 63 5.26 -0.22 9.48
C ILE A 63 3.75 -0.35 9.29
N ASN A 64 3.13 -1.35 9.93
CA ASN A 64 1.69 -1.54 9.98
C ASN A 64 1.23 -1.43 11.41
N GLY A 65 0.38 -0.45 11.71
CA GLY A 65 -0.22 -0.23 13.01
C GLY A 65 -1.71 -0.50 12.96
N LYS A 66 -2.22 -1.29 13.89
CA LYS A 66 -3.66 -1.52 14.06
C LYS A 66 -4.05 -1.24 15.49
N ALA A 67 -5.10 -0.43 15.66
CA ALA A 67 -5.72 -0.19 16.96
C ALA A 67 -7.22 -0.46 16.84
N GLU A 68 -7.74 -1.41 17.63
CA GLU A 68 -9.12 -1.84 17.60
C GLU A 68 -9.74 -1.77 18.99
N LEU A 69 -10.84 -1.02 19.11
CA LEU A 69 -11.72 -1.00 20.26
C LEU A 69 -13.02 -1.72 19.90
N LYS A 70 -13.33 -2.80 20.62
CA LYS A 70 -14.60 -3.52 20.50
C LYS A 70 -15.39 -3.40 21.79
N LYS A 71 -16.63 -2.94 21.66
CA LYS A 71 -17.64 -2.92 22.70
C LYS A 71 -18.85 -3.72 22.24
N GLU A 72 -19.83 -3.90 23.11
CA GLU A 72 -21.03 -4.65 22.81
C GLU A 72 -21.82 -4.04 21.63
N SER A 73 -21.98 -2.70 21.62
CA SER A 73 -22.79 -1.95 20.67
C SER A 73 -21.99 -1.24 19.58
N TYR A 74 -20.68 -1.05 19.75
CA TYR A 74 -19.86 -0.33 18.76
C TYR A 74 -18.44 -0.87 18.67
N SER A 75 -17.78 -0.55 17.56
CA SER A 75 -16.37 -0.81 17.34
C SER A 75 -15.68 0.40 16.72
N TRP A 76 -14.42 0.60 17.02
CA TRP A 76 -13.56 1.59 16.36
C TRP A 76 -12.25 0.94 15.97
N THR A 77 -11.96 0.96 14.67
CA THR A 77 -10.76 0.36 14.11
C THR A 77 -9.96 1.44 13.40
N ASN A 78 -8.67 1.50 13.69
CA ASN A 78 -7.71 2.34 13.00
C ASN A 78 -6.62 1.44 12.41
N ASP A 79 -6.26 1.68 11.17
CA ASP A 79 -5.23 0.95 10.42
C ASP A 79 -4.29 1.95 9.78
N LEU A 80 -2.99 1.85 10.08
CA LEU A 80 -1.93 2.67 9.50
C LEU A 80 -0.97 1.75 8.75
N GLN A 81 -0.68 2.06 7.50
CA GLN A 81 0.29 1.33 6.70
C GLN A 81 1.27 2.32 6.08
N LEU A 82 2.54 2.14 6.39
CA LEU A 82 3.65 2.87 5.82
C LEU A 82 4.55 1.89 5.10
N LEU A 83 4.87 2.16 3.84
CA LEU A 83 5.74 1.32 3.03
C LEU A 83 6.66 2.22 2.21
N TYR A 84 7.95 1.94 2.22
CA TYR A 84 8.92 2.60 1.36
C TYR A 84 9.99 1.62 0.91
N GLY A 85 10.35 1.64 -0.37
CA GLY A 85 11.33 0.72 -0.93
C GLY A 85 12.00 1.24 -2.17
N ASN A 86 13.24 0.82 -2.34
CA ASN A 86 14.08 1.14 -3.48
C ASN A 86 14.77 -0.11 -4.04
N VAL A 87 15.11 -0.05 -5.32
CA VAL A 87 15.98 -1.00 -6.00
C VAL A 87 17.19 -0.26 -6.56
N GLN A 88 18.37 -0.83 -6.36
CA GLN A 88 19.60 -0.43 -7.01
C GLN A 88 19.99 -1.53 -8.00
N ASN A 89 20.18 -1.21 -9.26
CA ASN A 89 20.76 -2.10 -10.25
C ASN A 89 21.94 -1.44 -10.96
N GLU A 90 22.81 -2.26 -11.59
CA GLU A 90 24.05 -1.77 -12.20
C GLU A 90 23.82 -0.83 -13.39
N THR A 91 22.70 -0.96 -14.09
CA THR A 91 22.46 -0.26 -15.36
C THR A 91 21.56 0.96 -15.22
N GLN A 92 20.77 1.06 -14.15
CA GLN A 92 19.67 2.05 -14.06
C GLN A 92 19.73 2.93 -12.81
N GLY A 93 20.71 2.70 -11.92
CA GLY A 93 20.82 3.45 -10.66
C GLY A 93 19.74 3.09 -9.63
N LEU A 94 19.53 3.99 -8.66
CA LEU A 94 18.56 3.82 -7.60
C LEU A 94 17.16 4.24 -8.08
N ARG A 95 16.18 3.35 -7.92
CA ARG A 95 14.78 3.61 -8.28
C ARG A 95 13.84 3.22 -7.15
N LYS A 96 12.79 4.01 -6.99
CA LYS A 96 11.71 3.72 -6.06
C LYS A 96 10.87 2.55 -6.57
N THR A 97 10.62 1.56 -5.71
CA THR A 97 9.82 0.36 -6.04
C THR A 97 8.52 0.28 -5.27
N ALA A 98 8.47 0.93 -4.10
CA ALA A 98 7.28 0.97 -3.27
C ALA A 98 7.25 2.29 -2.50
N ASP A 99 6.06 2.89 -2.39
CA ASP A 99 5.88 4.13 -1.65
C ASP A 99 4.40 4.29 -1.31
N ARG A 100 4.06 4.22 -0.03
CA ARG A 100 2.68 4.32 0.41
C ARG A 100 2.58 4.86 1.82
N ILE A 101 1.71 5.83 1.99
CA ILE A 101 1.12 6.25 3.26
C ILE A 101 -0.36 5.93 3.15
N PHE A 102 -0.87 5.10 4.04
CA PHE A 102 -2.28 4.73 4.09
C PHE A 102 -2.76 4.77 5.53
N PHE A 103 -3.88 5.43 5.76
CA PHE A 103 -4.57 5.47 7.04
C PHE A 103 -6.07 5.24 6.83
N ASP A 104 -6.64 4.34 7.61
CA ASP A 104 -8.09 4.06 7.61
C ASP A 104 -8.58 4.09 9.04
N SER A 105 -9.58 4.91 9.31
CA SER A 105 -10.26 4.98 10.61
C SER A 105 -11.75 4.76 10.41
N ARG A 106 -12.30 3.76 11.10
CA ARG A 106 -13.69 3.38 10.96
C ARG A 106 -14.37 3.17 12.31
N TYR A 107 -15.42 3.90 12.55
CA TYR A 107 -16.33 3.72 13.65
C TYR A 107 -17.57 2.96 13.15
N GLY A 108 -17.93 1.87 13.81
CA GLY A 108 -19.10 1.04 13.50
C GLY A 108 -20.04 0.95 14.69
N TYR A 109 -21.34 1.15 14.46
CA TYR A 109 -22.40 0.95 15.44
C TYR A 109 -23.25 -0.26 15.03
N LYS A 110 -23.38 -1.24 15.93
CA LYS A 110 -24.07 -2.50 15.69
C LYS A 110 -25.59 -2.27 15.61
N VAL A 111 -26.16 -2.56 14.46
CA VAL A 111 -27.61 -2.48 14.21
C VAL A 111 -28.27 -3.85 14.41
N SER A 112 -27.60 -4.93 13.97
CA SER A 112 -28.05 -6.31 14.16
C SER A 112 -26.88 -7.27 14.28
N LYS A 113 -27.14 -8.58 14.32
CA LYS A 113 -26.09 -9.61 14.46
C LYS A 113 -24.97 -9.50 13.44
N HIS A 114 -25.29 -9.16 12.19
CA HIS A 114 -24.35 -9.14 11.09
C HIS A 114 -24.23 -7.75 10.42
N TRP A 115 -25.03 -6.78 10.83
CA TRP A 115 -25.08 -5.45 10.25
C TRP A 115 -24.66 -4.38 11.24
N SER A 116 -23.82 -3.46 10.78
CA SER A 116 -23.43 -2.26 11.52
C SER A 116 -23.55 -1.03 10.62
N ALA A 117 -24.04 0.08 11.15
CA ALA A 117 -23.87 1.39 10.53
C ALA A 117 -22.42 1.82 10.73
N PHE A 118 -21.78 2.47 9.75
CA PHE A 118 -20.43 2.95 9.91
C PHE A 118 -20.21 4.38 9.43
N ALA A 119 -19.21 5.02 10.04
CA ALA A 119 -18.56 6.22 9.53
C ALA A 119 -17.07 5.91 9.36
N SER A 120 -16.47 6.31 8.25
CA SER A 120 -15.04 6.08 8.00
C SER A 120 -14.34 7.26 7.36
N VAL A 121 -13.05 7.34 7.61
CA VAL A 121 -12.11 8.25 6.95
C VAL A 121 -10.93 7.42 6.46
N ASN A 122 -10.67 7.49 5.17
CA ASN A 122 -9.55 6.84 4.51
C ASN A 122 -8.65 7.88 3.87
N PHE A 123 -7.36 7.83 4.15
CA PHE A 123 -6.35 8.71 3.57
C PHE A 123 -5.26 7.89 2.90
N GLN A 124 -4.85 8.29 1.70
CA GLN A 124 -3.78 7.65 0.96
C GLN A 124 -2.94 8.68 0.22
N THR A 125 -1.62 8.56 0.32
CA THR A 125 -0.64 9.30 -0.48
C THR A 125 0.69 8.53 -0.51
N GLN A 126 1.76 9.19 -0.92
CA GLN A 126 3.13 8.69 -0.97
C GLN A 126 4.09 9.65 -0.26
N PHE A 127 5.31 9.20 0.06
CA PHE A 127 6.32 10.01 0.74
C PHE A 127 7.11 10.89 -0.23
N ASP A 128 7.53 10.31 -1.36
CA ASP A 128 8.59 10.84 -2.20
C ASP A 128 8.16 10.95 -3.67
N ALA A 129 8.94 11.65 -4.47
CA ALA A 129 8.71 11.80 -5.90
C ALA A 129 8.68 10.44 -6.62
N GLY A 130 7.73 10.29 -7.53
CA GLY A 130 7.67 9.19 -8.49
C GLY A 130 8.15 9.64 -9.86
N TYR A 131 8.87 8.75 -10.55
CA TYR A 131 9.43 9.04 -11.87
C TYR A 131 9.01 7.98 -12.88
N GLU A 132 8.68 8.45 -14.07
CA GLU A 132 8.61 7.63 -15.27
C GLU A 132 9.97 7.68 -15.98
N TYR A 133 10.46 6.53 -16.42
CA TYR A 133 11.75 6.38 -17.08
C TYR A 133 11.54 5.96 -18.52
N VAL A 134 11.86 6.84 -19.45
CA VAL A 134 11.71 6.60 -20.90
C VAL A 134 13.08 6.52 -21.54
N LYS A 135 13.37 5.40 -22.19
CA LYS A 135 14.59 5.23 -22.98
C LYS A 135 14.45 5.95 -24.31
N GLU A 136 15.43 6.79 -24.65
CA GLU A 136 15.46 7.49 -25.92
C GLU A 136 15.77 6.52 -27.06
N LYS A 137 15.08 6.72 -28.18
CA LYS A 137 15.31 5.97 -29.42
C LYS A 137 15.85 6.89 -30.49
N ASP A 138 16.78 6.40 -31.29
CA ASP A 138 17.26 7.10 -32.49
C ASP A 138 16.20 7.12 -33.61
N ALA A 139 16.50 7.80 -34.71
CA ALA A 139 15.60 7.89 -35.87
C ALA A 139 15.28 6.53 -36.52
N ALA A 140 16.07 5.50 -36.24
CA ALA A 140 15.87 4.13 -36.69
C ALA A 140 15.08 3.27 -35.66
N GLY A 141 14.64 3.87 -34.53
CA GLY A 141 13.90 3.20 -33.48
C GLY A 141 14.76 2.37 -32.52
N LYS A 142 16.07 2.44 -32.61
CA LYS A 142 17.02 1.74 -31.73
C LYS A 142 17.25 2.55 -30.44
N GLU A 143 17.30 1.88 -29.29
CA GLU A 143 17.62 2.54 -28.02
C GLU A 143 19.02 3.17 -28.06
N THR A 144 19.11 4.46 -27.71
CA THR A 144 20.36 5.22 -27.68
C THR A 144 21.19 4.94 -26.43
N GLY A 145 20.61 4.28 -25.43
CA GLY A 145 21.21 4.09 -24.11
C GLY A 145 21.00 5.28 -23.16
N ILE A 146 20.43 6.39 -23.67
CA ILE A 146 20.06 7.54 -22.85
C ILE A 146 18.67 7.28 -22.27
N GLU A 147 18.49 7.57 -20.99
CA GLU A 147 17.24 7.45 -20.30
C GLU A 147 16.86 8.79 -19.65
N THR A 148 15.66 9.26 -19.96
CA THR A 148 15.09 10.47 -19.38
C THR A 148 14.15 10.10 -18.23
N ALA A 149 14.40 10.65 -17.05
CA ALA A 149 13.55 10.49 -15.87
C ALA A 149 12.59 11.68 -15.77
N THR A 150 11.30 11.43 -15.95
CA THR A 150 10.24 12.45 -15.86
C THR A 150 9.50 12.28 -14.55
N ARG A 151 9.46 13.32 -13.72
CA ARG A 151 8.72 13.31 -12.47
C ARG A 151 7.22 13.31 -12.75
N ILE A 152 6.50 12.31 -12.25
CA ILE A 152 5.06 12.14 -12.49
C ILE A 152 4.22 12.26 -11.23
N SER A 153 4.81 12.21 -10.04
CA SER A 153 4.07 12.28 -8.78
C SER A 153 4.95 12.73 -7.61
N GLY A 154 4.36 12.99 -6.45
CA GLY A 154 5.04 13.36 -5.22
C GLY A 154 4.11 13.30 -4.00
N PHE A 155 4.58 13.79 -2.85
CA PHE A 155 3.75 13.89 -1.65
C PHE A 155 2.49 14.72 -1.94
N MET A 156 1.30 14.20 -1.60
CA MET A 156 -0.01 14.81 -1.89
C MET A 156 -0.23 15.18 -3.37
N SER A 157 0.47 14.49 -4.29
CA SER A 157 0.35 14.69 -5.73
C SER A 157 0.56 13.34 -6.47
N PRO A 158 -0.43 12.37 -6.38
CA PRO A 158 -1.75 12.54 -5.77
C PRO A 158 -1.81 12.24 -4.27
N GLY A 159 -2.77 12.89 -3.62
CA GLY A 159 -3.30 12.50 -2.32
C GLY A 159 -4.79 12.22 -2.42
N TYR A 160 -5.30 11.27 -1.65
CA TYR A 160 -6.73 10.93 -1.62
C TYR A 160 -7.23 10.90 -0.18
N LEU A 161 -8.35 11.59 0.07
CA LEU A 161 -9.09 11.51 1.31
C LEU A 161 -10.53 11.11 0.99
N THR A 162 -10.97 9.98 1.53
CA THR A 162 -12.35 9.51 1.36
C THR A 162 -13.03 9.43 2.71
N GLN A 163 -14.15 10.11 2.84
CA GLN A 163 -15.02 10.06 4.01
C GLN A 163 -16.30 9.34 3.59
N ALA A 164 -16.76 8.37 4.39
CA ALA A 164 -17.94 7.60 4.01
C ALA A 164 -18.84 7.32 5.20
N LEU A 165 -20.14 7.34 4.92
CA LEU A 165 -21.20 6.88 5.80
C LEU A 165 -21.97 5.75 5.12
N GLY A 166 -22.30 4.69 5.86
CA GLY A 166 -22.98 3.56 5.23
C GLY A 166 -23.27 2.40 6.17
N MET A 167 -23.46 1.23 5.55
CA MET A 167 -23.74 -0.02 6.24
C MET A 167 -22.65 -1.05 5.94
N GLU A 168 -22.24 -1.78 6.96
CA GLU A 168 -21.32 -2.91 6.86
C GLU A 168 -22.07 -4.21 7.15
N TYR A 169 -21.88 -5.20 6.28
CA TYR A 169 -22.32 -6.57 6.47
C TYR A 169 -21.12 -7.46 6.79
N LYS A 170 -21.11 -8.07 7.98
CA LYS A 170 -20.05 -8.96 8.46
C LYS A 170 -20.67 -10.28 8.91
N PRO A 171 -20.86 -11.25 7.98
CA PRO A 171 -21.45 -12.56 8.31
C PRO A 171 -20.51 -13.45 9.10
N VAL A 172 -19.19 -13.31 8.89
CA VAL A 172 -18.11 -14.09 9.53
C VAL A 172 -16.92 -13.19 9.83
N ASP A 173 -16.02 -13.65 10.70
CA ASP A 173 -14.88 -12.82 11.15
C ASP A 173 -13.86 -12.49 10.07
N TYR A 174 -13.73 -13.34 9.06
CA TYR A 174 -12.77 -13.21 7.98
C TYR A 174 -13.29 -12.48 6.74
N PHE A 175 -14.57 -12.09 6.71
CA PHE A 175 -15.16 -11.39 5.57
C PHE A 175 -16.07 -10.24 6.03
N SER A 176 -15.95 -9.10 5.36
CA SER A 176 -16.88 -7.98 5.49
C SER A 176 -17.12 -7.29 4.14
N ALA A 177 -18.34 -6.75 3.95
CA ALA A 177 -18.72 -5.92 2.82
C ALA A 177 -19.32 -4.62 3.33
N GLN A 178 -18.86 -3.49 2.81
CA GLN A 178 -19.27 -2.14 3.20
C GLN A 178 -19.93 -1.43 2.01
N PHE A 179 -21.04 -0.77 2.26
CA PHE A 179 -21.85 -0.03 1.31
C PHE A 179 -21.94 1.42 1.78
N GLY A 180 -21.08 2.28 1.27
CA GLY A 180 -21.04 3.71 1.57
C GLY A 180 -21.92 4.49 0.61
N VAL A 181 -23.13 4.82 1.03
CA VAL A 181 -24.10 5.56 0.19
C VAL A 181 -23.87 7.06 0.20
N GLY A 182 -23.19 7.60 1.20
CA GLY A 182 -22.76 8.99 1.31
C GLY A 182 -21.24 9.05 1.49
N ALA A 183 -20.50 8.97 0.38
CA ALA A 183 -19.06 9.09 0.43
C ALA A 183 -18.60 10.33 -0.35
N LEU A 184 -17.67 11.09 0.29
CA LEU A 184 -16.97 12.22 -0.32
C LEU A 184 -15.53 11.78 -0.58
N ARG A 185 -15.13 11.71 -1.84
CA ARG A 185 -13.73 11.55 -2.27
C ARG A 185 -13.14 12.90 -2.60
N GLN A 186 -12.01 13.21 -1.99
CA GLN A 186 -11.20 14.39 -2.26
C GLN A 186 -9.88 13.92 -2.86
N SER A 187 -9.58 14.39 -4.07
CA SER A 187 -8.30 14.16 -4.76
C SER A 187 -7.47 15.43 -4.69
N PHE A 188 -6.19 15.32 -4.33
CA PHE A 188 -5.28 16.45 -4.16
C PHE A 188 -4.12 16.35 -5.14
N VAL A 189 -3.72 17.50 -5.71
CA VAL A 189 -2.47 17.71 -6.45
C VAL A 189 -1.90 19.04 -5.97
N LEU A 190 -0.98 18.97 -4.99
CA LEU A 190 -0.40 20.18 -4.38
C LEU A 190 0.81 20.70 -5.17
N ASP A 191 1.47 19.83 -5.95
CA ASP A 191 2.62 20.21 -6.76
C ASP A 191 2.17 20.60 -8.17
N GLN A 192 2.00 21.90 -8.39
CA GLN A 192 1.56 22.45 -9.65
C GLN A 192 2.60 22.32 -10.78
N THR A 193 3.88 22.06 -10.46
CA THR A 193 4.92 21.86 -11.48
C THR A 193 4.73 20.57 -12.27
N LEU A 194 4.00 19.59 -11.73
CA LEU A 194 3.69 18.35 -12.43
C LEU A 194 2.85 18.58 -13.70
N TYR A 195 2.03 19.60 -13.74
CA TYR A 195 1.23 19.95 -14.94
C TYR A 195 2.12 20.40 -16.09
N ASP A 196 3.18 21.17 -15.80
CA ASP A 196 4.15 21.62 -16.81
C ASP A 196 4.92 20.43 -17.37
N VAL A 197 5.38 19.56 -16.49
CA VAL A 197 6.14 18.35 -16.85
C VAL A 197 5.30 17.38 -17.68
N ALA A 198 4.03 17.17 -17.29
CA ALA A 198 3.12 16.27 -18.00
C ALA A 198 2.54 16.89 -19.29
N GLY A 199 2.61 18.22 -19.47
CA GLY A 199 1.97 18.92 -20.56
C GLY A 199 0.44 18.78 -20.57
N LYS A 200 -0.17 18.66 -19.38
CA LYS A 200 -1.62 18.40 -19.21
C LYS A 200 -2.26 19.51 -18.36
N ASP A 201 -3.53 19.79 -18.62
CA ASP A 201 -4.33 20.72 -17.83
C ASP A 201 -5.14 20.03 -16.72
N GLU A 202 -5.09 18.70 -16.67
CA GLU A 202 -5.73 17.88 -15.65
C GLU A 202 -4.85 16.69 -15.27
N LEU A 203 -4.60 16.51 -13.97
CA LEU A 203 -3.86 15.38 -13.41
C LEU A 203 -4.66 14.77 -12.25
N TYR A 204 -4.82 13.45 -12.25
CA TYR A 204 -5.55 12.72 -11.19
C TYR A 204 -6.96 13.27 -10.95
N GLY A 205 -7.60 13.81 -12.00
CA GLY A 205 -8.91 14.43 -11.96
C GLY A 205 -8.93 15.87 -11.40
N VAL A 206 -7.79 16.45 -11.05
CA VAL A 206 -7.66 17.83 -10.55
C VAL A 206 -7.20 18.72 -11.70
N LYS A 207 -7.88 19.85 -11.91
CA LYS A 207 -7.51 20.82 -12.95
C LYS A 207 -6.32 21.65 -12.53
N ARG A 208 -5.53 22.07 -13.52
CA ARG A 208 -4.40 22.98 -13.32
C ARG A 208 -4.88 24.28 -12.66
N GLY A 209 -4.17 24.71 -11.62
CA GLY A 209 -4.53 25.88 -10.82
C GLY A 209 -5.40 25.54 -9.61
N ASP A 210 -6.07 24.39 -9.62
CA ASP A 210 -6.75 23.84 -8.44
C ASP A 210 -5.80 22.90 -7.65
N ASN A 211 -5.97 22.87 -6.34
CA ASN A 211 -5.22 21.96 -5.48
C ASN A 211 -6.01 20.71 -5.12
N MET A 212 -7.32 20.73 -5.37
CA MET A 212 -8.22 19.68 -4.90
C MET A 212 -9.46 19.57 -5.79
N ARG A 213 -9.96 18.34 -5.94
CA ARG A 213 -11.27 18.03 -6.50
C ARG A 213 -12.11 17.26 -5.50
N ASN A 214 -13.39 17.62 -5.37
CA ASN A 214 -14.38 16.91 -4.58
C ASN A 214 -15.28 16.07 -5.49
N GLN A 215 -15.59 14.84 -5.08
CA GLN A 215 -16.48 13.92 -5.78
C GLN A 215 -17.41 13.26 -4.77
N MET A 216 -18.71 13.32 -5.01
CA MET A 216 -19.67 12.49 -4.28
C MET A 216 -19.73 11.12 -4.95
N VAL A 217 -19.47 10.08 -4.20
CA VAL A 217 -19.36 8.71 -4.75
C VAL A 217 -20.17 7.71 -3.93
N PHE A 218 -20.65 6.66 -4.60
CA PHE A 218 -21.01 5.43 -3.93
C PHE A 218 -19.73 4.62 -3.70
N GLN A 219 -19.55 4.15 -2.48
CA GLN A 219 -18.39 3.32 -2.12
C GLN A 219 -18.82 1.89 -1.81
N PHE A 220 -18.14 0.93 -2.41
CA PHE A 220 -18.21 -0.47 -2.02
C PHE A 220 -16.83 -0.96 -1.61
N VAL A 221 -16.70 -1.58 -0.42
CA VAL A 221 -15.45 -2.20 0.02
C VAL A 221 -15.74 -3.61 0.52
N ALA A 222 -15.03 -4.60 -0.02
CA ALA A 222 -15.04 -5.97 0.48
C ALA A 222 -13.66 -6.33 1.02
N ASN A 223 -13.61 -6.88 2.23
CA ASN A 223 -12.37 -7.34 2.86
C ASN A 223 -12.47 -8.85 3.13
N PHE A 224 -11.38 -9.54 2.88
CA PHE A 224 -11.17 -10.94 3.21
C PHE A 224 -9.81 -11.08 3.90
N ASP A 225 -9.75 -11.67 5.11
CA ASP A 225 -8.52 -11.88 5.88
C ASP A 225 -8.62 -13.24 6.58
N LYS A 226 -7.96 -14.25 6.05
CA LYS A 226 -8.03 -15.61 6.56
C LYS A 226 -6.72 -16.37 6.39
N GLU A 227 -6.37 -17.17 7.38
CA GLU A 227 -5.41 -18.26 7.22
C GLU A 227 -6.11 -19.37 6.43
N ILE A 228 -5.79 -19.45 5.12
CA ILE A 228 -6.42 -20.40 4.19
C ILE A 228 -5.83 -21.80 4.26
N MET A 229 -4.58 -21.90 4.71
CA MET A 229 -3.86 -23.13 5.03
C MET A 229 -2.90 -22.85 6.20
N LYS A 230 -2.42 -23.88 6.86
CA LYS A 230 -1.42 -23.73 7.94
C LYS A 230 -0.24 -22.86 7.46
N ASN A 231 0.02 -21.78 8.16
CA ASN A 231 1.06 -20.79 7.86
C ASN A 231 0.87 -20.02 6.54
N LEU A 232 -0.30 -20.08 5.89
CA LEU A 232 -0.59 -19.35 4.68
C LEU A 232 -1.80 -18.44 4.89
N VAL A 233 -1.56 -17.14 4.96
CA VAL A 233 -2.57 -16.11 5.16
C VAL A 233 -2.87 -15.40 3.85
N LEU A 234 -4.14 -15.32 3.48
CA LEU A 234 -4.63 -14.52 2.36
C LEU A 234 -5.38 -13.30 2.91
N LYS A 235 -4.94 -12.12 2.51
CA LYS A 235 -5.65 -10.85 2.70
C LYS A 235 -6.00 -10.30 1.32
N ALA A 236 -7.27 -9.99 1.13
CA ALA A 236 -7.74 -9.34 -0.09
C ALA A 236 -8.67 -8.18 0.28
N ARG A 237 -8.50 -7.05 -0.39
CA ARG A 237 -9.37 -5.89 -0.27
C ARG A 237 -9.76 -5.42 -1.66
N TYR A 238 -11.03 -5.44 -1.94
CA TYR A 238 -11.59 -4.81 -3.12
C TYR A 238 -12.26 -3.49 -2.71
N MET A 239 -12.03 -2.44 -3.48
CA MET A 239 -12.68 -1.14 -3.35
C MET A 239 -13.23 -0.71 -4.71
N GLY A 240 -14.52 -0.41 -4.76
CA GLY A 240 -15.20 0.21 -5.88
C GLY A 240 -15.70 1.59 -5.46
N LEU A 241 -15.47 2.61 -6.28
CA LEU A 241 -16.02 3.95 -6.12
C LEU A 241 -16.76 4.30 -7.42
N ALA A 242 -18.03 4.64 -7.33
CA ALA A 242 -18.82 5.09 -8.47
C ALA A 242 -19.22 6.56 -8.26
N ASP A 243 -18.72 7.42 -9.15
CA ASP A 243 -19.04 8.86 -9.14
C ASP A 243 -20.51 9.07 -9.51
N TYR A 244 -21.28 9.73 -8.65
CA TYR A 244 -22.70 10.00 -8.90
C TYR A 244 -22.95 10.90 -10.11
N GLU A 245 -21.96 11.73 -10.48
CA GLU A 245 -22.06 12.62 -11.64
C GLU A 245 -21.65 11.91 -12.95
N LYS A 246 -20.88 10.81 -12.86
CA LYS A 246 -20.33 10.08 -13.99
C LYS A 246 -20.57 8.58 -13.85
N ILE A 247 -21.83 8.13 -13.78
CA ILE A 247 -22.18 6.70 -13.72
C ILE A 247 -22.05 6.07 -15.13
N ASN A 248 -20.86 6.16 -15.70
CA ASN A 248 -20.43 5.40 -16.87
C ASN A 248 -19.17 4.61 -16.49
N GLY A 249 -18.69 3.73 -17.34
CA GLY A 249 -17.52 2.90 -17.05
C GLY A 249 -16.27 3.69 -16.65
N GLN A 250 -16.13 4.95 -17.09
CA GLN A 250 -15.01 5.84 -16.77
C GLN A 250 -15.12 6.49 -15.38
N GLY A 251 -16.33 6.63 -14.84
CA GLY A 251 -16.56 7.19 -13.50
C GLY A 251 -16.50 6.15 -12.38
N ILE A 252 -16.13 4.89 -12.69
CA ILE A 252 -16.01 3.83 -11.69
C ILE A 252 -14.56 3.47 -11.49
N VAL A 253 -14.07 3.70 -10.27
CA VAL A 253 -12.74 3.26 -9.83
C VAL A 253 -12.83 1.84 -9.29
N HIS A 254 -11.96 0.96 -9.72
CA HIS A 254 -11.81 -0.39 -9.21
C HIS A 254 -10.40 -0.59 -8.67
N ARG A 255 -10.27 -1.01 -7.43
CA ARG A 255 -8.99 -1.37 -6.84
C ARG A 255 -9.11 -2.71 -6.12
N LEU A 256 -8.21 -3.62 -6.45
CA LEU A 256 -8.05 -4.90 -5.76
C LEU A 256 -6.62 -5.01 -5.22
N ASP A 257 -6.47 -5.04 -3.91
CA ASP A 257 -5.22 -5.35 -3.22
C ASP A 257 -5.28 -6.80 -2.74
N VAL A 258 -4.28 -7.61 -3.07
CA VAL A 258 -4.13 -9.00 -2.63
C VAL A 258 -2.78 -9.17 -1.98
N ASN A 259 -2.73 -9.80 -0.81
CA ASN A 259 -1.50 -10.14 -0.13
C ASN A 259 -1.57 -11.61 0.35
N ILE A 260 -0.62 -12.41 -0.08
CA ILE A 260 -0.44 -13.79 0.36
C ILE A 260 0.85 -13.84 1.18
N THR A 261 0.73 -14.21 2.45
CA THR A 261 1.87 -14.34 3.37
C THR A 261 2.05 -15.80 3.74
N ALA A 262 3.18 -16.39 3.34
CA ALA A 262 3.62 -17.70 3.79
C ALA A 262 4.61 -17.55 4.95
N LYS A 263 4.23 -18.00 6.15
CA LYS A 263 5.06 -17.93 7.35
C LYS A 263 6.03 -19.11 7.37
N VAL A 264 7.33 -18.85 7.24
CA VAL A 264 8.38 -19.87 7.38
C VAL A 264 8.62 -20.17 8.87
N ASN A 265 8.73 -19.13 9.67
CA ASN A 265 8.78 -19.18 11.13
C ASN A 265 8.25 -17.88 11.75
N LYS A 266 8.46 -17.65 13.05
CA LYS A 266 7.96 -16.44 13.75
C LYS A 266 8.56 -15.11 13.27
N TYR A 267 9.67 -15.16 12.53
CA TYR A 267 10.37 -13.94 12.02
C TYR A 267 10.45 -13.89 10.51
N ILE A 268 10.52 -15.04 9.84
CA ILE A 268 10.74 -15.12 8.39
C ILE A 268 9.43 -15.47 7.70
N ASN A 269 9.11 -14.70 6.68
CA ASN A 269 7.96 -14.92 5.82
C ASN A 269 8.30 -14.68 4.33
N VAL A 270 7.49 -15.23 3.46
CA VAL A 270 7.47 -14.90 2.04
C VAL A 270 6.14 -14.19 1.76
N ASN A 271 6.22 -13.01 1.18
CA ASN A 271 5.06 -12.20 0.82
C ASN A 271 4.93 -12.13 -0.69
N LEU A 272 3.72 -12.36 -1.19
CA LEU A 272 3.32 -12.04 -2.55
C LEU A 272 2.21 -10.99 -2.46
N ALA A 273 2.52 -9.76 -2.85
CA ALA A 273 1.58 -8.65 -2.90
C ALA A 273 1.23 -8.32 -4.34
N GLY A 274 -0.05 -8.10 -4.62
CA GLY A 274 -0.55 -7.69 -5.92
C GLY A 274 -1.56 -6.57 -5.78
N VAL A 275 -1.55 -5.62 -6.71
CA VAL A 275 -2.53 -4.55 -6.84
C VAL A 275 -3.00 -4.51 -8.28
N LEU A 276 -4.32 -4.50 -8.47
CA LEU A 276 -4.98 -4.15 -9.72
C LEU A 276 -5.74 -2.85 -9.49
N LEU A 277 -5.54 -1.87 -10.36
CA LEU A 277 -6.17 -0.56 -10.27
C LEU A 277 -6.69 -0.13 -11.64
N TYR A 278 -7.95 0.23 -11.69
CA TYR A 278 -8.53 1.00 -12.78
C TYR A 278 -9.08 2.30 -12.19
N ASP A 279 -8.51 3.41 -12.58
CA ASP A 279 -8.96 4.77 -12.24
C ASP A 279 -8.69 5.64 -13.46
N TYR A 280 -9.73 5.93 -14.21
CA TYR A 280 -9.63 6.67 -15.48
C TYR A 280 -9.02 8.08 -15.31
N ASP A 281 -9.18 8.68 -14.14
CA ASP A 281 -8.55 9.97 -13.81
C ASP A 281 -7.01 9.86 -13.66
N GLN A 282 -6.48 8.63 -13.49
CA GLN A 282 -5.04 8.34 -13.47
C GLN A 282 -4.54 7.82 -14.82
N ASP A 283 -5.21 6.77 -15.33
CA ASP A 283 -4.87 6.13 -16.59
C ASP A 283 -6.11 5.47 -17.20
N ALA A 284 -6.22 5.51 -18.54
CA ALA A 284 -7.33 4.88 -19.25
C ALA A 284 -7.27 3.35 -19.25
N ASP A 285 -6.10 2.77 -18.98
CA ASP A 285 -5.86 1.34 -18.94
C ASP A 285 -5.77 0.82 -17.50
N VAL A 286 -5.99 -0.49 -17.36
CA VAL A 286 -5.82 -1.17 -16.07
C VAL A 286 -4.33 -1.22 -15.69
N GLN A 287 -4.02 -0.68 -14.52
CA GLN A 287 -2.70 -0.72 -13.93
C GLN A 287 -2.54 -1.95 -13.03
N TYR A 288 -1.39 -2.60 -13.05
CA TYR A 288 -1.09 -3.67 -12.11
C TYR A 288 0.31 -3.51 -11.51
N SER A 289 0.44 -3.97 -10.28
CA SER A 289 1.72 -4.09 -9.59
C SER A 289 1.79 -5.42 -8.87
N GLN A 290 2.92 -6.12 -8.96
CA GLN A 290 3.15 -7.36 -8.25
C GLN A 290 4.55 -7.33 -7.64
N VAL A 291 4.65 -7.71 -6.37
CA VAL A 291 5.92 -7.82 -5.64
C VAL A 291 5.93 -9.13 -4.88
N MET A 292 7.00 -9.90 -5.04
CA MET A 292 7.30 -11.06 -4.20
C MET A 292 8.60 -10.78 -3.42
N ALA A 293 8.58 -10.98 -2.12
CA ALA A 293 9.71 -10.68 -1.27
C ALA A 293 9.87 -11.68 -0.13
N LEU A 294 11.12 -11.94 0.24
CA LEU A 294 11.48 -12.57 1.50
C LEU A 294 11.55 -11.48 2.57
N GLY A 295 10.75 -11.62 3.63
CA GLY A 295 10.62 -10.62 4.68
C GLY A 295 11.13 -11.12 6.03
N ILE A 296 11.69 -10.20 6.80
CA ILE A 296 11.90 -10.34 8.23
C ILE A 296 10.87 -9.45 8.91
N LEU A 297 10.01 -10.05 9.73
CA LEU A 297 8.87 -9.41 10.39
C LEU A 297 9.04 -9.50 11.90
N TYR A 298 8.75 -8.40 12.57
CA TYR A 298 8.58 -8.39 14.02
C TYR A 298 7.22 -7.79 14.39
N THR A 299 6.49 -8.48 15.29
CA THR A 299 5.16 -8.03 15.75
C THR A 299 5.23 -7.70 17.23
N PHE A 300 4.80 -6.51 17.59
CA PHE A 300 4.60 -6.02 18.95
C PHE A 300 3.10 -5.99 19.25
N GLY A 301 2.67 -6.48 20.42
CA GLY A 301 1.25 -6.60 20.75
C GLY A 301 0.60 -7.73 19.95
N GLY A 302 -0.70 -7.78 19.97
CA GLY A 302 -1.46 -8.90 19.41
C GLY A 302 -1.70 -9.99 20.46
N SER A 303 -2.91 -10.49 20.55
CA SER A 303 -3.20 -11.71 21.33
C SER A 303 -2.54 -12.90 20.63
N LYS A 304 -1.75 -13.66 21.38
CA LYS A 304 -1.30 -15.00 20.98
C LYS A 304 -2.48 -15.91 20.68
#